data_5a444561367b853ccc817a4ff8d9d784
#
_entry.id   5a444561367b853ccc817a4ff8d9d784
#
_cell.length_a   1.000
_cell.length_b   1.000
_cell.length_c   1.000
_cell.angle_alpha   90.00
_cell.angle_beta   90.00
_cell.angle_gamma   90.00
#
_symmetry.space_group_name_H-M   'P 1'
#
loop_
_entity.id
_entity.type
_entity.pdbx_description
1 polymer ?
#
loop_
_entity_poly.entity_id
_entity_poly.type
_entity_poly.pdbx_seq_one_letter_code
_entity_poly.pdbx_strand_id
1 'polypeptide(L)'
;MSISVSAQSIPAAKVPSPVKKTLIVKYPKAAEVEWEKVGSTYIAMFANDDDWTEATFSQTGVWQTTSVNIDPEKLPNALAQTVRKGNPDFEISSVIRKDAASTPPTYEITLDSETDTYTTVYKADGTLISKAKNEDGDGSEDYEDSDDGDY
;
A
#
# COMPACT_ATOMS: atom_id res chain seq x y z
N MET A 1 14.31 21.10 10.69
CA MET A 1 13.61 21.44 9.44
C MET A 1 13.21 20.16 8.73
N SER A 2 11.95 19.99 8.45
CA SER A 2 11.46 18.82 7.73
C SER A 2 11.39 19.11 6.26
N ILE A 3 12.00 18.25 5.46
CA ILE A 3 11.89 18.36 4.01
C ILE A 3 10.84 17.35 3.58
N SER A 4 9.78 17.88 3.04
CA SER A 4 8.71 17.05 2.52
C SER A 4 9.04 16.71 1.07
N VAL A 5 9.27 15.43 0.81
CA VAL A 5 9.54 14.97 -0.55
C VAL A 5 8.24 14.39 -1.09
N SER A 6 7.67 15.08 -2.06
CA SER A 6 6.44 14.62 -2.68
C SER A 6 6.73 13.92 -4.00
N ALA A 7 5.82 13.01 -4.37
CA ALA A 7 5.92 12.29 -5.62
C ALA A 7 5.63 13.23 -6.78
N GLN A 8 6.45 13.16 -7.82
CA GLN A 8 6.28 13.97 -9.02
C GLN A 8 6.05 13.06 -10.21
N SER A 9 4.98 13.32 -10.93
CA SER A 9 4.68 12.61 -12.17
C SER A 9 5.74 12.97 -13.21
N ILE A 10 6.32 11.97 -13.86
CA ILE A 10 7.33 12.21 -14.88
C ILE A 10 7.03 11.38 -16.12
N PRO A 11 7.45 11.86 -17.30
CA PRO A 11 7.27 11.07 -18.52
C PRO A 11 8.28 9.92 -18.58
N ALA A 12 7.90 8.86 -19.28
CA ALA A 12 8.77 7.68 -19.42
C ALA A 12 10.15 8.04 -19.98
N ALA A 13 10.21 9.07 -20.82
CA ALA A 13 11.48 9.49 -21.42
C ALA A 13 12.49 9.95 -20.37
N LYS A 14 12.02 10.37 -19.20
CA LYS A 14 12.89 10.84 -18.13
C LYS A 14 13.26 9.75 -17.14
N VAL A 15 12.74 8.54 -17.33
CA VAL A 15 13.08 7.42 -16.46
C VAL A 15 14.36 6.77 -16.97
N PRO A 16 15.33 6.50 -16.09
CA PRO A 16 16.58 5.86 -16.52
C PRO A 16 16.33 4.52 -17.21
N SER A 17 17.11 4.24 -18.23
CA SER A 17 16.98 2.98 -18.96
C SER A 17 17.07 1.73 -18.08
N PRO A 18 17.99 1.68 -17.10
CA PRO A 18 18.05 0.49 -16.23
C PRO A 18 16.75 0.25 -15.47
N VAL A 19 16.07 1.31 -15.06
CA VAL A 19 14.79 1.20 -14.35
C VAL A 19 13.74 0.59 -15.26
N LYS A 20 13.63 1.12 -16.48
CA LYS A 20 12.64 0.60 -17.45
C LYS A 20 12.92 -0.84 -17.82
N LYS A 21 14.20 -1.21 -17.97
CA LYS A 21 14.56 -2.58 -18.30
C LYS A 21 14.15 -3.55 -17.18
N THR A 22 14.40 -3.18 -15.94
CA THR A 22 14.04 -4.03 -14.82
C THR A 22 12.52 -4.23 -14.75
N LEU A 23 11.76 -3.15 -15.01
CA LEU A 23 10.31 -3.25 -15.02
C LEU A 23 9.84 -4.28 -16.06
N ILE A 24 10.36 -4.20 -17.27
CA ILE A 24 9.95 -5.09 -18.36
C ILE A 24 10.29 -6.54 -18.05
N VAL A 25 11.48 -6.77 -17.48
CA VAL A 25 11.90 -8.12 -17.14
C VAL A 25 11.05 -8.71 -16.01
N LYS A 26 10.77 -7.90 -15.00
CA LYS A 26 10.03 -8.39 -13.84
C LYS A 26 8.53 -8.45 -14.10
N TYR A 27 8.00 -7.51 -14.86
CA TYR A 27 6.57 -7.43 -15.15
C TYR A 27 6.33 -7.26 -16.65
N PRO A 28 6.53 -8.34 -17.41
CA PRO A 28 6.42 -8.24 -18.89
C PRO A 28 5.00 -7.91 -19.37
N LYS A 29 4.00 -8.10 -18.51
CA LYS A 29 2.60 -7.79 -18.86
C LYS A 29 2.15 -6.43 -18.39
N ALA A 30 3.05 -5.63 -17.81
CA ALA A 30 2.68 -4.30 -17.33
C ALA A 30 2.10 -3.45 -18.47
N ALA A 31 0.92 -2.89 -18.23
CA ALA A 31 0.22 -2.09 -19.23
C ALA A 31 -0.06 -0.70 -18.71
N GLU A 32 -0.02 0.28 -19.60
CA GLU A 32 -0.36 1.67 -19.27
C GLU A 32 0.47 2.20 -18.10
N VAL A 33 1.76 1.99 -18.18
CA VAL A 33 2.67 2.35 -17.08
C VAL A 33 2.76 3.86 -16.95
N GLU A 34 2.53 4.34 -15.71
CA GLU A 34 2.78 5.72 -15.35
C GLU A 34 3.93 5.76 -14.36
N TRP A 35 4.69 6.84 -14.40
CA TRP A 35 5.89 6.95 -13.60
C TRP A 35 5.83 8.14 -12.66
N GLU A 36 6.34 7.94 -11.46
CA GLU A 36 6.55 9.01 -10.50
C GLU A 36 7.95 8.92 -9.96
N LYS A 37 8.44 10.03 -9.47
CA LYS A 37 9.75 10.09 -8.85
C LYS A 37 9.63 10.70 -7.46
N VAL A 38 10.19 10.02 -6.47
CA VAL A 38 10.24 10.52 -5.09
C VAL A 38 11.69 10.46 -4.67
N GLY A 39 12.34 11.62 -4.56
CA GLY A 39 13.77 11.65 -4.29
C GLY A 39 14.55 10.92 -5.36
N SER A 40 15.27 9.89 -5.00
CA SER A 40 16.02 9.08 -5.95
C SER A 40 15.31 7.77 -6.31
N THR A 41 14.06 7.61 -5.86
CA THR A 41 13.29 6.40 -6.12
C THR A 41 12.31 6.65 -7.27
N TYR A 42 12.22 5.67 -8.16
CA TYR A 42 11.28 5.71 -9.28
C TYR A 42 10.15 4.73 -9.00
N ILE A 43 8.92 5.18 -9.21
CA ILE A 43 7.72 4.39 -8.94
C ILE A 43 7.01 4.16 -10.26
N ALA A 44 6.79 2.90 -10.60
CA ALA A 44 5.99 2.52 -11.76
C ALA A 44 4.61 2.11 -11.27
N MET A 45 3.57 2.70 -11.84
CA MET A 45 2.19 2.36 -11.54
C MET A 45 1.56 1.79 -12.79
N PHE A 46 0.99 0.60 -12.70
CA PHE A 46 0.51 -0.09 -13.88
C PHE A 46 -0.51 -1.16 -13.53
N ALA A 47 -1.25 -1.61 -14.53
CA ALA A 47 -2.12 -2.76 -14.41
C ALA A 47 -1.32 -4.00 -14.78
N ASN A 48 -1.36 -5.01 -13.91
CA ASN A 48 -0.70 -6.29 -14.16
C ASN A 48 -1.76 -7.36 -13.99
N ASP A 49 -2.26 -7.90 -15.09
CA ASP A 49 -3.36 -8.88 -15.08
C ASP A 49 -4.55 -8.36 -14.25
N ASP A 50 -4.98 -7.14 -14.54
CA ASP A 50 -6.14 -6.48 -13.91
C ASP A 50 -5.91 -6.01 -12.47
N ASP A 51 -4.76 -6.30 -11.87
CA ASP A 51 -4.47 -5.83 -10.53
C ASP A 51 -3.61 -4.57 -10.60
N TRP A 52 -4.05 -3.53 -9.90
CA TRP A 52 -3.29 -2.29 -9.84
C TRP A 52 -2.02 -2.50 -9.03
N THR A 53 -0.90 -2.16 -9.62
CA THR A 53 0.41 -2.49 -9.07
C THR A 53 1.31 -1.26 -9.05
N GLU A 54 2.06 -1.11 -7.96
CA GLU A 54 3.10 -0.09 -7.84
C GLU A 54 4.41 -0.75 -7.51
N ALA A 55 5.41 -0.53 -8.36
CA ALA A 55 6.73 -1.09 -8.12
C ALA A 55 7.74 0.04 -7.99
N THR A 56 8.64 -0.07 -7.02
CA THR A 56 9.64 0.96 -6.78
C THR A 56 11.04 0.46 -7.11
N PHE A 57 11.85 1.35 -7.65
CA PHE A 57 13.20 1.04 -8.13
C PHE A 57 14.15 2.14 -7.72
N SER A 58 15.41 1.77 -7.48
CA SER A 58 16.45 2.77 -7.34
C SER A 58 16.79 3.34 -8.73
N GLN A 59 17.49 4.46 -8.75
CA GLN A 59 17.86 5.08 -10.02
C GLN A 59 18.79 4.22 -10.86
N THR A 60 19.42 3.21 -10.26
CA THR A 60 20.28 2.28 -11.00
C THR A 60 19.52 1.06 -11.50
N GLY A 61 18.22 1.00 -11.27
CA GLY A 61 17.38 -0.09 -11.76
C GLY A 61 17.21 -1.27 -10.81
N VAL A 62 17.58 -1.09 -9.54
CA VAL A 62 17.40 -2.16 -8.56
C VAL A 62 15.98 -2.11 -8.03
N TRP A 63 15.27 -3.23 -8.17
CA TRP A 63 13.91 -3.34 -7.64
C TRP A 63 13.95 -3.31 -6.12
N GLN A 64 13.04 -2.57 -5.51
CA GLN A 64 12.97 -2.42 -4.06
C GLN A 64 11.70 -3.01 -3.47
N THR A 65 10.55 -2.59 -3.96
CA THR A 65 9.26 -3.06 -3.43
C THR A 65 8.22 -3.13 -4.52
N THR A 66 7.17 -3.91 -4.26
CA THR A 66 5.97 -3.94 -5.10
C THR A 66 4.76 -4.01 -4.20
N SER A 67 3.78 -3.15 -4.45
CA SER A 67 2.48 -3.18 -3.78
C SER A 67 1.43 -3.53 -4.81
N VAL A 68 0.61 -4.53 -4.51
CA VAL A 68 -0.45 -4.97 -5.42
C VAL A 68 -1.78 -4.87 -4.69
N ASN A 69 -2.71 -4.13 -5.29
CA ASN A 69 -4.09 -4.09 -4.81
C ASN A 69 -4.77 -5.35 -5.27
N ILE A 70 -5.13 -6.22 -4.34
CA ILE A 70 -5.80 -7.47 -4.71
C ILE A 70 -7.23 -7.46 -4.19
N ASP A 71 -8.09 -8.18 -4.90
CA ASP A 71 -9.47 -8.35 -4.48
C ASP A 71 -9.47 -9.11 -3.15
N PRO A 72 -10.25 -8.66 -2.16
CA PRO A 72 -10.32 -9.38 -0.89
C PRO A 72 -10.68 -10.86 -1.04
N GLU A 73 -11.42 -11.22 -2.07
CA GLU A 73 -11.78 -12.61 -2.32
C GLU A 73 -10.57 -13.46 -2.75
N LYS A 74 -9.52 -12.81 -3.22
CA LYS A 74 -8.30 -13.52 -3.62
C LYS A 74 -7.31 -13.70 -2.49
N LEU A 75 -7.64 -13.22 -1.31
CA LEU A 75 -6.80 -13.40 -0.13
C LEU A 75 -6.66 -14.89 0.17
N PRO A 76 -5.46 -15.40 0.49
CA PRO A 76 -5.32 -16.82 0.84
C PRO A 76 -6.32 -17.22 1.93
N ASN A 77 -6.97 -18.35 1.75
CA ASN A 77 -8.05 -18.77 2.64
C ASN A 77 -7.64 -18.83 4.10
N ALA A 78 -6.47 -19.37 4.39
CA ALA A 78 -6.02 -19.49 5.77
C ALA A 78 -5.85 -18.11 6.41
N LEU A 79 -5.28 -17.16 5.66
CA LEU A 79 -5.10 -15.82 6.16
C LEU A 79 -6.45 -15.12 6.33
N ALA A 80 -7.35 -15.28 5.35
CA ALA A 80 -8.68 -14.69 5.42
C ALA A 80 -9.42 -15.17 6.66
N GLN A 81 -9.35 -16.46 6.96
CA GLN A 81 -10.00 -17.02 8.13
C GLN A 81 -9.40 -16.46 9.42
N THR A 82 -8.08 -16.37 9.48
CA THR A 82 -7.41 -15.80 10.66
C THR A 82 -7.85 -14.36 10.90
N VAL A 83 -7.90 -13.57 9.85
CA VAL A 83 -8.30 -12.16 9.95
C VAL A 83 -9.75 -12.05 10.42
N ARG A 84 -10.64 -12.84 9.83
CA ARG A 84 -12.05 -12.78 10.18
C ARG A 84 -12.32 -13.25 11.59
N LYS A 85 -11.63 -14.30 12.03
CA LYS A 85 -11.79 -14.79 13.41
C LYS A 85 -11.33 -13.78 14.44
N GLY A 86 -10.26 -13.08 14.14
CA GLY A 86 -9.73 -12.06 15.04
C GLY A 86 -10.56 -10.78 15.05
N ASN A 87 -11.42 -10.59 14.05
CA ASN A 87 -12.17 -9.34 13.89
C ASN A 87 -13.58 -9.64 13.41
N PRO A 88 -14.40 -10.34 14.24
CA PRO A 88 -15.69 -10.85 13.76
C PRO A 88 -16.71 -9.80 13.38
N ASP A 89 -16.56 -8.57 13.89
CA ASP A 89 -17.50 -7.50 13.59
C ASP A 89 -17.05 -6.61 12.44
N PHE A 90 -15.98 -6.99 11.75
CA PHE A 90 -15.42 -6.18 10.69
C PHE A 90 -15.47 -6.90 9.34
N GLU A 91 -15.54 -6.11 8.29
CA GLU A 91 -15.43 -6.63 6.93
C GLU A 91 -14.09 -6.21 6.35
N ILE A 92 -13.54 -7.05 5.51
CA ILE A 92 -12.30 -6.72 4.80
C ILE A 92 -12.68 -5.86 3.61
N SER A 93 -12.27 -4.59 3.63
CA SER A 93 -12.63 -3.64 2.57
C SER A 93 -11.54 -3.51 1.51
N SER A 94 -10.28 -3.71 1.88
CA SER A 94 -9.21 -3.67 0.89
C SER A 94 -8.05 -4.51 1.35
N VAL A 95 -7.27 -5.00 0.37
CA VAL A 95 -6.09 -5.80 0.64
C VAL A 95 -4.98 -5.32 -0.28
N ILE A 96 -3.83 -4.99 0.29
CA ILE A 96 -2.64 -4.66 -0.47
C ILE A 96 -1.55 -5.65 -0.08
N ARG A 97 -1.09 -6.42 -1.05
CA ARG A 97 0.04 -7.29 -0.84
C ARG A 97 1.32 -6.50 -1.08
N LYS A 98 2.24 -6.58 -0.16
CA LYS A 98 3.51 -5.87 -0.28
C LYS A 98 4.68 -6.84 -0.31
N ASP A 99 5.44 -6.78 -1.38
CA ASP A 99 6.67 -7.55 -1.55
C ASP A 99 7.84 -6.59 -1.44
N ALA A 100 8.91 -7.04 -0.80
CA ALA A 100 10.13 -6.25 -0.67
C ALA A 100 11.32 -7.13 -0.93
N ALA A 101 12.40 -6.52 -1.41
CA ALA A 101 13.59 -7.28 -1.79
C ALA A 101 14.24 -8.01 -0.62
N SER A 102 14.11 -7.46 0.60
CA SER A 102 14.84 -7.97 1.74
C SER A 102 13.96 -8.59 2.83
N THR A 103 12.65 -8.62 2.65
CA THR A 103 11.74 -9.16 3.67
C THR A 103 10.66 -10.01 3.03
N PRO A 104 10.08 -10.95 3.79
CA PRO A 104 8.96 -11.74 3.27
C PRO A 104 7.74 -10.87 2.97
N PRO A 105 6.84 -11.33 2.10
CA PRO A 105 5.64 -10.57 1.77
C PRO A 105 4.76 -10.33 2.99
N THR A 106 4.10 -9.18 3.00
CA THR A 106 3.10 -8.85 4.00
C THR A 106 1.82 -8.44 3.31
N TYR A 107 0.73 -8.45 4.08
CA TYR A 107 -0.59 -8.05 3.59
C TYR A 107 -1.10 -6.91 4.45
N GLU A 108 -1.38 -5.79 3.81
CA GLU A 108 -2.03 -4.68 4.49
C GLU A 108 -3.52 -4.81 4.26
N ILE A 109 -4.27 -5.04 5.33
CA ILE A 109 -5.69 -5.33 5.24
C ILE A 109 -6.47 -4.26 5.97
N THR A 110 -7.38 -3.60 5.26
CA THR A 110 -8.25 -2.60 5.85
C THR A 110 -9.53 -3.26 6.30
N LEU A 111 -9.88 -3.03 7.56
CA LEU A 111 -11.08 -3.61 8.18
C LEU A 111 -12.06 -2.50 8.51
N ASP A 112 -13.30 -2.69 8.10
CA ASP A 112 -14.36 -1.72 8.34
C ASP A 112 -15.47 -2.32 9.18
N SER A 113 -15.93 -1.54 10.15
CA SER A 113 -17.16 -1.83 10.84
C SER A 113 -18.11 -0.64 10.66
N GLU A 114 -19.26 -0.67 11.31
CA GLU A 114 -20.20 0.44 11.20
C GLU A 114 -19.64 1.74 11.76
N THR A 115 -18.70 1.65 12.70
CA THR A 115 -18.21 2.82 13.40
C THR A 115 -16.72 3.10 13.17
N ASP A 116 -15.93 2.09 12.86
CA ASP A 116 -14.49 2.22 12.85
C ASP A 116 -13.84 1.58 11.63
N THR A 117 -12.70 2.11 11.26
CA THR A 117 -11.85 1.54 10.21
C THR A 117 -10.46 1.33 10.79
N TYR A 118 -9.91 0.16 10.57
CA TYR A 118 -8.56 -0.17 11.01
C TYR A 118 -7.70 -0.57 9.83
N THR A 119 -6.44 -0.20 9.88
CA THR A 119 -5.43 -0.71 8.95
C THR A 119 -4.58 -1.72 9.70
N THR A 120 -4.54 -2.93 9.19
CA THR A 120 -3.78 -4.02 9.81
C THR A 120 -2.72 -4.50 8.84
N VAL A 121 -1.64 -5.05 9.38
CA VAL A 121 -0.59 -5.67 8.57
C VAL A 121 -0.35 -7.06 9.11
N TYR A 122 -0.45 -8.04 8.22
CA TYR A 122 -0.26 -9.44 8.56
C TYR A 122 0.86 -10.05 7.73
N LYS A 123 1.55 -11.03 8.31
CA LYS A 123 2.41 -11.91 7.52
C LYS A 123 1.54 -12.94 6.80
N ALA A 124 2.11 -13.56 5.78
CA ALA A 124 1.38 -14.57 5.02
C ALA A 124 0.91 -15.73 5.89
N ASP A 125 1.61 -16.00 7.00
CA ASP A 125 1.25 -17.10 7.91
C ASP A 125 0.14 -16.72 8.89
N GLY A 126 -0.37 -15.49 8.83
CA GLY A 126 -1.45 -15.04 9.71
C GLY A 126 -0.98 -14.30 10.95
N THR A 127 0.32 -14.10 11.11
CA THR A 127 0.83 -13.34 12.24
C THR A 127 0.52 -11.86 12.08
N LEU A 128 -0.14 -11.27 13.08
CA LEU A 128 -0.44 -9.85 13.06
C LEU A 128 0.81 -9.06 13.40
N ILE A 129 1.18 -8.13 12.53
CA ILE A 129 2.35 -7.27 12.75
C ILE A 129 1.91 -5.95 13.39
N SER A 130 0.85 -5.35 12.89
CA SER A 130 0.38 -4.08 13.42
C SER A 130 -1.11 -3.89 13.16
N LYS A 131 -1.74 -3.09 14.01
CA LYS A 131 -3.15 -2.74 13.85
C LYS A 131 -3.33 -1.32 14.38
N ALA A 132 -3.83 -0.45 13.54
CA ALA A 132 -4.01 0.95 13.90
C ALA A 132 -5.39 1.41 13.44
N LYS A 133 -6.08 2.14 14.33
CA LYS A 133 -7.35 2.73 13.98
C LYS A 133 -7.12 3.89 13.03
N ASN A 134 -7.85 3.91 11.94
CA ASN A 134 -7.74 5.01 11.00
C ASN A 134 -8.50 6.22 11.53
N GLU A 135 -7.85 7.38 11.41
CA GLU A 135 -8.53 8.63 11.70
C GLU A 135 -9.44 8.94 10.54
N ASP A 136 -10.59 9.51 10.83
CA ASP A 136 -11.46 9.96 9.76
C ASP A 136 -10.75 11.01 8.94
N GLY A 137 -10.94 10.98 7.66
CA GLY A 137 -10.27 11.91 6.77
C GLY A 137 -10.50 13.35 7.11
N ASP A 138 -11.64 13.67 7.67
CA ASP A 138 -11.97 15.03 8.11
C ASP A 138 -11.60 15.21 9.56
N GLY A 139 -11.17 14.18 10.07
CA GLY A 139 -10.74 14.14 11.39
C GLY A 139 -11.22 15.13 12.30
N SER A 140 -11.18 15.35 11.99
CA SER A 140 -11.14 15.94 12.50
C SER A 140 -11.32 16.46 13.47
N GLU A 141 -11.24 16.41 13.63
CA GLU A 141 -11.29 16.81 14.29
C GLU A 141 -11.59 17.22 15.18
N ASP A 142 -11.65 17.13 15.53
CA ASP A 142 -12.01 17.42 16.22
C ASP A 142 -11.84 17.95 17.22
N TYR A 143 -11.84 18.26 17.62
CA TYR A 143 -11.70 18.72 18.46
C TYR A 143 -12.21 19.23 19.31
N GLU A 144 -12.33 19.13 19.60
CA GLU A 144 -12.75 19.53 20.23
C GLU A 144 -12.80 20.13 21.08
N ASP A 145 -12.74 20.25 21.50
CA ASP A 145 -12.77 20.70 22.25
C ASP A 145 -13.09 21.34 23.01
N SER A 146 -13.15 21.50 23.28
CA SER A 146 -13.35 22.08 23.88
C SER A 146 -13.62 22.67 24.77
N ASP A 147 -13.69 22.87 25.28
CA ASP A 147 -13.86 23.39 26.05
C ASP A 147 -14.23 23.96 26.77
N ASP A 148 -14.34 24.13 27.00
CA ASP A 148 -14.56 24.69 27.65
C ASP A 148 -14.97 25.30 28.50
N GLY A 149 -15.06 25.32 28.74
CA GLY A 149 -15.50 25.87 29.43
C GLY A 149 -15.70 26.44 30.36
N ASP A 150 -15.72 26.67 30.92
CA ASP A 150 -15.83 27.10 31.71
C ASP A 150 -16.21 27.90 32.33
N TYR A 151 -16.40 28.11 32.54
CA TYR A 151 -16.80 28.88 33.39
C TYR A 151 -17.70 28.88 34.06
#